data_79b9be51022c571f3b1f8be47c2f1745
#
_entry.id   79b9be51022c571f3b1f8be47c2f1745
#
_cell.length_a   1.000
_cell.length_b   1.000
_cell.length_c   1.000
_cell.angle_alpha   90.00
_cell.angle_beta   90.00
_cell.angle_gamma   90.00
#
_symmetry.space_group_name_H-M   'P 1'
#
loop_
_entity.id
_entity.type
_entity.pdbx_description
1 polymer ?
#
loop_
_entity_poly.entity_id
_entity_poly.type
_entity_poly.pdbx_seq_one_letter_code
_entity_poly.pdbx_strand_id
1 'polypeptide(L)'
;MNIEIERKFTIKKIPDNITASILIEQFYMLIDDNFVQRLRLFDDKEAIISLKQNCSGFKRYEFEYKIPLSDAKKIISIGNFLSIKKIRHEVIIDN
;
A
#
# COMPACT_ATOMS: atom_id res chain seq x y z
N MET A 1 4.70 -22.64 -0.83
CA MET A 1 3.68 -21.56 -0.72
C MET A 1 4.36 -20.23 -0.50
N ASN A 2 3.93 -19.21 -1.22
CA ASN A 2 4.43 -17.85 -1.03
C ASN A 2 3.48 -17.10 -0.10
N ILE A 3 4.06 -16.40 0.88
CA ILE A 3 3.33 -15.54 1.78
C ILE A 3 3.88 -14.13 1.67
N GLU A 4 2.99 -13.15 1.61
CA GLU A 4 3.37 -11.75 1.70
C GLU A 4 3.40 -11.31 3.16
N ILE A 5 4.51 -10.68 3.54
CA ILE A 5 4.67 -10.12 4.88
C ILE A 5 4.91 -8.63 4.73
N GLU A 6 4.06 -7.83 5.37
CA GLU A 6 4.23 -6.39 5.42
C GLU A 6 4.94 -5.97 6.69
N ARG A 7 5.96 -5.12 6.53
CA ARG A 7 6.71 -4.55 7.66
C ARG A 7 6.72 -3.05 7.55
N LYS A 8 6.27 -2.38 8.60
CA LYS A 8 6.18 -0.92 8.61
C LYS A 8 7.43 -0.23 9.11
N PHE A 9 8.16 -0.84 10.03
CA PHE A 9 9.27 -0.20 10.71
C PHE A 9 10.42 -1.15 10.93
N THR A 10 11.13 -0.99 12.00
CA THR A 10 12.33 -1.73 12.31
C THR A 10 12.16 -3.23 12.20
N ILE A 11 12.74 -3.81 11.18
CA ILE A 11 12.87 -5.25 11.07
C ILE A 11 14.19 -5.62 11.74
N LYS A 12 14.12 -6.37 12.82
CA LYS A 12 15.33 -6.80 13.51
C LYS A 12 16.08 -7.86 12.75
N LYS A 13 15.36 -8.72 12.04
CA LYS A 13 15.94 -9.77 11.23
C LYS A 13 15.07 -10.01 10.00
N ILE A 14 15.70 -10.01 8.85
CA ILE A 14 15.04 -10.35 7.60
C ILE A 14 15.10 -11.87 7.44
N PRO A 15 13.97 -12.57 7.16
CA PRO A 15 13.98 -13.99 6.93
C PRO A 15 14.87 -14.37 5.74
N ASP A 16 15.61 -15.47 5.86
CA ASP A 16 16.55 -15.93 4.83
C ASP A 16 15.84 -16.38 3.55
N ASN A 17 14.57 -16.71 3.63
CA ASN A 17 13.77 -17.23 2.52
C ASN A 17 12.96 -16.13 1.79
N ILE A 18 13.39 -14.89 1.88
CA ILE A 18 12.78 -13.81 1.11
C ILE A 18 13.13 -13.96 -0.35
N THR A 19 12.10 -13.99 -1.21
CA THR A 19 12.25 -14.08 -2.65
C THR A 19 12.18 -12.73 -3.35
N ALA A 20 11.42 -11.79 -2.76
CA ALA A 20 11.27 -10.46 -3.32
C ALA A 20 10.90 -9.46 -2.23
N SER A 21 11.23 -8.19 -2.46
CA SER A 21 10.86 -7.10 -1.58
C SER A 21 10.39 -5.92 -2.41
N ILE A 22 9.33 -5.27 -1.97
CA ILE A 22 8.74 -4.11 -2.64
C ILE A 22 8.58 -2.99 -1.61
N LEU A 23 9.09 -1.81 -1.95
CA LEU A 23 8.85 -0.61 -1.16
C LEU A 23 7.50 -0.03 -1.54
N ILE A 24 6.64 0.16 -0.55
CA ILE A 24 5.32 0.77 -0.73
C ILE A 24 5.28 2.05 0.07
N GLU A 25 5.01 3.18 -0.61
CA GLU A 25 4.71 4.44 0.03
C GLU A 25 3.21 4.68 -0.09
N GLN A 26 2.55 4.95 1.03
CA GLN A 26 1.11 5.17 1.09
C GLN A 26 0.81 6.59 1.54
N PHE A 27 -0.10 7.24 0.83
CA PHE A 27 -0.55 8.59 1.12
C PHE A 27 -2.06 8.57 1.32
N TYR A 28 -2.52 8.99 2.49
CA TYR A 28 -3.95 9.00 2.81
C TYR A 28 -4.53 10.36 2.44
N MET A 29 -5.35 10.39 1.39
CA MET A 29 -5.96 11.62 0.89
C MET A 29 -7.24 11.96 1.66
N LEU A 30 -7.98 10.93 2.08
CA LEU A 30 -9.17 11.08 2.89
C LEU A 30 -9.30 9.89 3.82
N ILE A 31 -9.57 10.14 5.09
CA ILE A 31 -9.88 9.12 6.07
C ILE A 31 -11.08 9.59 6.88
N ASP A 32 -12.16 8.81 6.85
CA ASP A 32 -13.23 8.94 7.82
C ASP A 32 -13.71 7.54 8.23
N ASP A 33 -14.72 7.46 9.07
CA ASP A 33 -15.16 6.19 9.64
C ASP A 33 -15.67 5.19 8.59
N ASN A 34 -16.16 5.69 7.46
CA ASN A 34 -16.81 4.87 6.45
C ASN A 34 -16.09 4.86 5.10
N PHE A 35 -15.15 5.77 4.90
CA PHE A 35 -14.54 5.95 3.59
C PHE A 35 -13.05 6.27 3.72
N VAL A 36 -12.24 5.55 2.93
CA VAL A 36 -10.80 5.80 2.86
C VAL A 36 -10.38 5.96 1.41
N GLN A 37 -9.63 7.01 1.14
CA GLN A 37 -9.04 7.28 -0.16
C GLN A 37 -7.52 7.30 0.00
N ARG A 38 -6.84 6.41 -0.72
CA ARG A 38 -5.42 6.17 -0.54
C ARG A 38 -4.70 6.11 -1.87
N LEU A 39 -3.53 6.74 -1.94
CA LEU A 39 -2.62 6.64 -3.07
C LEU A 39 -1.39 5.86 -2.64
N ARG A 40 -1.00 4.85 -3.42
CA ARG A 40 0.17 4.03 -3.13
C ARG A 40 1.15 4.06 -4.28
N LEU A 41 2.43 4.20 -3.96
CA LEU A 41 3.53 4.05 -4.90
C LEU A 41 4.25 2.73 -4.61
N PHE A 42 4.49 1.95 -5.64
CA PHE A 42 5.19 0.65 -5.55
C PHE A 42 6.56 0.79 -6.21
N ASP A 43 7.63 0.71 -5.42
CA ASP A 43 9.03 0.87 -5.84
C ASP A 43 9.29 2.16 -6.64
N ASP A 44 8.49 3.20 -6.40
CA ASP A 44 8.55 4.46 -7.15
C ASP A 44 8.40 4.27 -8.68
N LYS A 45 7.72 3.19 -9.08
CA LYS A 45 7.50 2.84 -10.49
C LYS A 45 6.04 2.81 -10.88
N GLU A 46 5.18 2.32 -10.01
CA GLU A 46 3.76 2.20 -10.27
C GLU A 46 2.97 2.94 -9.22
N ALA A 47 1.80 3.45 -9.60
CA ALA A 47 0.90 4.15 -8.70
C ALA A 47 -0.51 3.59 -8.81
N ILE A 48 -1.13 3.36 -7.65
CA ILE A 48 -2.50 2.87 -7.54
C ILE A 48 -3.27 3.78 -6.59
N ILE A 49 -4.43 4.25 -7.05
CA ILE A 49 -5.38 4.95 -6.19
C ILE A 49 -6.45 3.96 -5.74
N SER A 50 -6.75 3.95 -4.45
CA SER A 50 -7.73 3.05 -3.85
C SER A 50 -8.83 3.82 -3.16
N LEU A 51 -10.05 3.38 -3.36
CA LEU A 51 -11.24 3.89 -2.69
C LEU A 51 -11.87 2.73 -1.94
N LYS A 52 -12.00 2.86 -0.62
CA LYS A 52 -12.62 1.86 0.23
C LYS A 52 -13.79 2.46 0.96
N GLN A 53 -14.91 1.77 0.94
CA GLN A 53 -16.10 2.16 1.70
C GLN A 53 -16.58 0.98 2.52
N ASN A 54 -16.74 1.20 3.81
CA ASN A 54 -17.37 0.23 4.70
C ASN A 54 -18.88 0.44 4.67
N CYS A 55 -19.60 -0.65 4.42
CA CYS A 55 -21.04 -0.67 4.52
C CYS A 55 -21.46 -1.38 5.81
N SER A 56 -22.74 -1.33 6.14
CA SER A 56 -23.27 -2.00 7.31
C SER A 56 -23.02 -3.52 7.22
N GLY A 57 -22.62 -4.14 8.33
CA GLY A 57 -22.30 -5.56 8.39
C GLY A 57 -20.89 -5.85 7.85
N PHE A 58 -20.79 -6.90 7.03
CA PHE A 58 -19.50 -7.34 6.48
C PHE A 58 -19.24 -6.85 5.07
N LYS A 59 -20.13 -6.04 4.52
CA LYS A 59 -19.97 -5.55 3.15
C LYS A 59 -18.93 -4.42 3.09
N ARG A 60 -18.03 -4.54 2.13
CA ARG A 60 -17.04 -3.52 1.81
C ARG A 60 -17.01 -3.34 0.31
N TYR A 61 -16.92 -2.10 -0.12
CA TYR A 61 -16.62 -1.78 -1.52
C TYR A 61 -15.18 -1.32 -1.60
N GLU A 62 -14.45 -1.86 -2.56
CA GLU A 62 -13.08 -1.47 -2.81
C GLU A 62 -12.86 -1.31 -4.32
N PHE A 63 -12.32 -0.17 -4.70
CA PHE A 63 -12.00 0.15 -6.07
C PHE A 63 -10.54 0.54 -6.16
N GLU A 64 -9.82 -0.07 -7.08
CA GLU A 64 -8.42 0.24 -7.29
C GLU A 64 -8.18 0.57 -8.76
N TYR A 65 -7.45 1.64 -9.01
CA TYR A 65 -7.12 2.10 -10.35
C TYR A 65 -5.64 2.44 -10.44
N LYS A 66 -4.99 1.92 -11.48
CA LYS A 66 -3.65 2.38 -11.82
C LYS A 66 -3.75 3.77 -12.41
N ILE A 67 -2.84 4.65 -11.99
CA ILE A 67 -2.73 5.99 -12.54
C ILE A 67 -1.29 6.22 -13.00
N PRO A 68 -1.05 7.14 -13.92
CA PRO A 68 0.31 7.48 -14.32
C PRO A 68 1.14 7.93 -13.12
N LEU A 69 2.38 7.49 -13.04
CA LEU A 69 3.28 7.85 -11.94
C LEU A 69 3.47 9.37 -11.86
N SER A 70 3.54 10.04 -13.00
CA SER A 70 3.66 11.50 -13.05
C SER A 70 2.46 12.20 -12.40
N ASP A 71 1.26 11.68 -12.63
CA ASP A 71 0.05 12.21 -12.00
C ASP A 71 0.08 12.00 -10.49
N ALA A 72 0.46 10.79 -10.07
CA ALA A 72 0.57 10.47 -8.65
C ALA A 72 1.55 11.40 -7.93
N LYS A 73 2.73 11.62 -8.51
CA LYS A 73 3.74 12.51 -7.94
C LYS A 73 3.24 13.94 -7.86
N LYS A 74 2.49 14.39 -8.87
CA LYS A 74 1.90 15.72 -8.85
C LYS A 74 0.87 15.86 -7.74
N ILE A 75 -0.01 14.88 -7.60
CA ILE A 75 -1.02 14.86 -6.52
C ILE A 75 -0.32 14.94 -5.15
N ILE A 76 0.73 14.15 -4.94
CA ILE A 76 1.48 14.15 -3.68
C ILE A 76 2.11 15.51 -3.43
N SER A 77 2.64 16.16 -4.47
CA SER A 77 3.32 17.43 -4.35
C SER A 77 2.39 18.59 -3.97
N ILE A 78 1.14 18.55 -4.41
CA ILE A 78 0.17 19.61 -4.13
C ILE A 78 -0.67 19.33 -2.88
N GLY A 79 -0.69 18.10 -2.40
CA GLY A 79 -1.40 17.70 -1.18
C GLY A 79 -0.47 17.70 0.02
N ASN A 80 -1.09 17.74 1.20
CA ASN A 80 -0.37 17.57 2.47
C ASN A 80 -0.93 16.34 3.16
N PHE A 81 -0.53 15.17 2.68
CA PHE A 81 -1.13 13.90 3.09
C PHE A 81 -0.32 13.21 4.17
N LEU A 82 -1.03 12.54 5.06
CA LEU A 82 -0.39 11.58 5.96
C LEU A 82 0.23 10.46 5.13
N SER A 83 1.50 10.15 5.37
CA SER A 83 2.21 9.15 4.60
C SER A 83 2.81 8.07 5.49
N ILE A 84 2.86 6.85 4.95
CA ILE A 84 3.47 5.69 5.60
C ILE A 84 4.29 4.94 4.55
N LYS A 85 5.49 4.50 4.94
CA LYS A 85 6.32 3.62 4.13
C LYS A 85 6.29 2.22 4.70
N LYS A 86 6.14 1.23 3.81
CA LYS A 86 6.18 -0.19 4.16
C LYS A 86 7.12 -0.92 3.23
N ILE A 87 7.68 -2.02 3.71
CA ILE A 87 8.36 -2.98 2.85
C ILE A 87 7.56 -4.27 2.89
N ARG A 88 7.12 -4.73 1.71
CA ARG A 88 6.44 -6.01 1.54
C ARG A 88 7.45 -7.04 1.09
N HIS A 89 7.53 -8.15 1.81
CA HIS A 89 8.41 -9.27 1.50
C HIS A 89 7.61 -10.48 1.07
N GLU A 90 8.03 -11.14 0.00
CA GLU A 90 7.55 -12.47 -0.33
C GLU A 90 8.45 -13.50 0.33
N VAL A 91 7.84 -14.47 0.97
CA VAL A 91 8.54 -15.52 1.70
C VAL A 91 8.04 -16.87 1.19
N ILE A 92 8.94 -17.77 0.88
CA ILE A 92 8.60 -19.15 0.52
C ILE A 92 8.53 -19.97 1.80
N ILE A 93 7.40 -20.62 2.00
CA ILE A 93 7.18 -21.53 3.12
C ILE A 93 7.10 -22.95 2.55
N ASP A 94 8.01 -23.79 3.00
CA ASP A 94 7.99 -25.22 2.69
C ASP A 94 7.04 -25.93 3.66
N ASN A 95 6.12 -26.63 3.10
CA ASN A 95 5.20 -27.45 3.88
C ASN A 95 5.65 -28.90 3.94
#